data_a82ba4284a93630c9855b32d7f02c4c8
#
_entry.id   a82ba4284a93630c9855b32d7f02c4c8
#
_cell.length_a   1.000
_cell.length_b   1.000
_cell.length_c   1.000
_cell.angle_alpha   90.00
_cell.angle_beta   90.00
_cell.angle_gamma   90.00
#
_symmetry.space_group_name_H-M   'P 1'
#
loop_
_entity.id
_entity.type
_entity.pdbx_description
1 polymer ?
#
loop_
_entity_poly.entity_id
_entity_poly.type
_entity_poly.pdbx_seq_one_letter_code
_entity_poly.pdbx_strand_id
1 'polypeptide(L)'
;MLKILSWNIQHGGGSRSKEIFKFLQKSAAQVIVLSEFRNNKNGIFLRHKLLDLGYTFQFVSLGPSDTNSVLIASKLACNSRLFVDRKQDYDHAIIGVEFPAFRLYGVYLPHKKKHQLFDLLQDELVGEKPSILLGDFNTGINQVDQKGNSFWYTDELVRLEKIGMQDAFRYLHGDVEVYSWYSHQGNGYRYDHIYAHTDLLPLIKECDYIHLAREEKWSDHSPMTLNF
;
A
#
# COMPACT_ATOMS: atom_id res chain seq x y z
N MET A 1 7.15 3.98 -19.17
CA MET A 1 6.83 2.84 -18.28
C MET A 1 6.49 3.42 -16.91
N LEU A 2 5.31 3.13 -16.36
CA LEU A 2 4.92 3.57 -15.01
C LEU A 2 5.33 2.49 -14.01
N LYS A 3 6.10 2.87 -13.00
CA LYS A 3 6.47 2.02 -11.87
C LYS A 3 5.92 2.60 -10.58
N ILE A 4 5.16 1.82 -9.84
CA ILE A 4 4.59 2.14 -8.53
C ILE A 4 5.28 1.26 -7.49
N LEU A 5 5.63 1.81 -6.33
CA LEU A 5 6.20 1.09 -5.20
C LEU A 5 5.30 1.29 -3.99
N SER A 6 4.92 0.20 -3.31
CA SER A 6 4.20 0.18 -2.05
C SER A 6 5.05 -0.44 -0.95
N TRP A 7 5.12 0.17 0.23
CA TRP A 7 5.91 -0.34 1.34
C TRP A 7 5.41 0.10 2.72
N ASN A 8 5.19 -0.83 3.61
CA ASN A 8 5.07 -0.54 5.04
C ASN A 8 6.48 -0.33 5.62
N ILE A 9 6.76 0.88 6.13
CA ILE A 9 8.09 1.27 6.62
C ILE A 9 8.26 1.14 8.13
N GLN A 10 7.32 0.50 8.78
CA GLN A 10 7.29 0.20 10.22
C GLN A 10 7.52 1.44 11.10
N HIS A 11 6.43 2.00 11.63
CA HIS A 11 6.42 3.13 12.58
C HIS A 11 7.21 4.36 12.10
N GLY A 12 7.03 4.75 10.83
CA GLY A 12 7.69 5.92 10.23
C GLY A 12 9.19 5.73 9.98
N GLY A 13 9.67 4.49 9.97
CA GLY A 13 11.07 4.14 9.68
C GLY A 13 12.07 4.43 10.81
N GLY A 14 11.78 5.33 11.73
CA GLY A 14 12.64 5.63 12.89
C GLY A 14 14.10 5.90 12.49
N SER A 15 15.05 5.21 13.14
CA SER A 15 16.50 5.30 12.84
C SER A 15 16.88 4.77 11.46
N ARG A 16 16.01 3.98 10.82
CA ARG A 16 16.23 3.37 9.49
C ARG A 16 15.87 4.29 8.32
N SER A 17 15.40 5.51 8.59
CA SER A 17 14.93 6.47 7.56
C SER A 17 15.95 6.75 6.46
N LYS A 18 17.25 6.69 6.76
CA LYS A 18 18.32 6.87 5.76
C LYS A 18 18.43 5.69 4.81
N GLU A 19 18.35 4.46 5.32
CA GLU A 19 18.37 3.22 4.53
C GLU A 19 17.11 3.10 3.69
N ILE A 20 15.96 3.40 4.28
CA ILE A 20 14.68 3.51 3.58
C ILE A 20 14.80 4.48 2.41
N PHE A 21 15.31 5.69 2.65
CA PHE A 21 15.51 6.68 1.58
C PHE A 21 16.41 6.16 0.45
N LYS A 22 17.56 5.54 0.78
CA LYS A 22 18.47 4.96 -0.22
C LYS A 22 17.79 3.89 -1.08
N PHE A 23 16.96 3.05 -0.45
CA PHE A 23 16.17 2.06 -1.17
C PHE A 23 15.14 2.71 -2.10
N LEU A 24 14.37 3.69 -1.61
CA LEU A 24 13.39 4.43 -2.41
C LEU A 24 14.07 5.13 -3.61
N GLN A 25 15.23 5.73 -3.42
CA GLN A 25 16.00 6.35 -4.50
C GLN A 25 16.40 5.34 -5.59
N LYS A 26 16.90 4.16 -5.18
CA LYS A 26 17.30 3.08 -6.10
C LYS A 26 16.13 2.43 -6.82
N SER A 27 14.93 2.45 -6.22
CA SER A 27 13.74 1.83 -6.80
C SER A 27 13.34 2.42 -8.14
N ALA A 28 13.70 3.69 -8.39
CA ALA A 28 13.35 4.47 -9.57
C ALA A 28 11.83 4.53 -9.88
N ALA A 29 10.98 4.30 -8.88
CA ALA A 29 9.52 4.38 -9.03
C ALA A 29 9.09 5.81 -9.37
N GLN A 30 7.99 5.98 -10.12
CA GLN A 30 7.37 7.27 -10.38
C GLN A 30 6.36 7.63 -9.29
N VAL A 31 5.76 6.62 -8.66
CA VAL A 31 4.83 6.79 -7.54
C VAL A 31 5.27 5.88 -6.39
N ILE A 32 5.30 6.42 -5.18
CA ILE A 32 5.65 5.72 -3.94
C ILE A 32 4.46 5.84 -2.98
N VAL A 33 4.07 4.71 -2.39
CA VAL A 33 3.07 4.65 -1.32
C VAL A 33 3.72 4.03 -0.09
N LEU A 34 3.74 4.77 1.01
CA LEU A 34 4.32 4.30 2.27
C LEU A 34 3.23 4.13 3.32
N SER A 35 3.02 2.91 3.78
CA SER A 35 2.18 2.57 4.93
C SER A 35 2.98 2.67 6.23
N GLU A 36 2.30 2.84 7.34
CA GLU A 36 2.89 3.21 8.64
C GLU A 36 3.78 4.45 8.58
N PHE A 37 3.54 5.32 7.62
CA PHE A 37 4.22 6.61 7.58
C PHE A 37 3.79 7.45 8.78
N ARG A 38 4.74 8.19 9.38
CA ARG A 38 4.48 9.16 10.45
C ARG A 38 5.00 10.53 10.02
N ASN A 39 4.15 11.54 10.07
CA ASN A 39 4.52 12.91 9.67
C ASN A 39 5.32 13.64 10.76
N ASN A 40 6.16 12.92 11.48
CA ASN A 40 7.10 13.41 12.48
C ASN A 40 8.46 13.80 11.87
N LYS A 41 9.48 14.03 12.69
CA LYS A 41 10.83 14.43 12.24
C LYS A 41 11.40 13.53 11.14
N ASN A 42 11.25 12.21 11.27
CA ASN A 42 11.77 11.25 10.27
C ASN A 42 10.93 11.29 8.98
N GLY A 43 9.62 11.42 9.10
CA GLY A 43 8.74 11.57 7.95
C GLY A 43 9.00 12.88 7.18
N ILE A 44 9.22 13.98 7.89
CA ILE A 44 9.60 15.27 7.28
C ILE A 44 10.93 15.11 6.53
N PHE A 45 11.93 14.44 7.12
CA PHE A 45 13.18 14.12 6.44
C PHE A 45 12.95 13.33 5.14
N LEU A 46 12.15 12.26 5.20
CA LEU A 46 11.84 11.44 4.01
C LEU A 46 11.13 12.27 2.93
N ARG A 47 10.14 13.08 3.31
CA ARG A 47 9.42 13.95 2.37
C ARG A 47 10.33 14.96 1.68
N HIS A 48 11.21 15.62 2.42
CA HIS A 48 12.19 16.54 1.83
C HIS A 48 13.12 15.82 0.85
N LYS A 49 13.62 14.64 1.24
CA LYS A 49 14.49 13.83 0.37
C LYS A 49 13.78 13.32 -0.88
N LEU A 50 12.50 12.98 -0.78
CA LEU A 50 11.69 12.63 -1.94
C LEU A 50 11.44 13.85 -2.84
N LEU A 51 11.24 15.04 -2.26
CA LEU A 51 11.12 16.30 -3.03
C LEU A 51 12.40 16.57 -3.84
N ASP A 52 13.58 16.37 -3.22
CA ASP A 52 14.89 16.49 -3.90
C ASP A 52 15.01 15.55 -5.11
N LEU A 53 14.32 14.40 -5.10
CA LEU A 53 14.26 13.41 -6.19
C LEU A 53 13.15 13.67 -7.23
N GLY A 54 12.42 14.78 -7.11
CA GLY A 54 11.36 15.20 -8.03
C GLY A 54 9.96 14.64 -7.70
N TYR A 55 9.75 14.07 -6.50
CA TYR A 55 8.40 13.74 -6.04
C TYR A 55 7.70 14.99 -5.51
N THR A 56 7.23 15.84 -6.43
CA THR A 56 6.66 17.15 -6.12
C THR A 56 5.23 17.09 -5.60
N PHE A 57 4.51 16.01 -5.90
CA PHE A 57 3.14 15.77 -5.44
C PHE A 57 3.20 14.82 -4.25
N GLN A 58 2.99 15.33 -3.03
CA GLN A 58 3.09 14.56 -1.80
C GLN A 58 1.86 14.78 -0.92
N PHE A 59 1.14 13.71 -0.62
CA PHE A 59 -0.09 13.73 0.15
C PHE A 59 0.02 12.72 1.30
N VAL A 60 -0.44 13.14 2.48
CA VAL A 60 -0.47 12.29 3.69
C VAL A 60 -1.92 12.19 4.14
N SER A 61 -2.36 11.00 4.52
CA SER A 61 -3.68 10.79 5.13
C SER A 61 -3.80 11.58 6.45
N LEU A 62 -5.02 11.92 6.83
CA LEU A 62 -5.27 12.77 7.99
C LEU A 62 -4.91 12.05 9.29
N GLY A 63 -4.33 12.79 10.25
CA GLY A 63 -4.01 12.25 11.57
C GLY A 63 -2.89 13.02 12.28
N PRO A 64 -2.73 12.80 13.58
CA PRO A 64 -1.60 13.33 14.36
C PRO A 64 -0.24 12.89 13.81
N SER A 65 0.80 13.66 14.06
CA SER A 65 2.15 13.43 13.49
C SER A 65 2.78 12.08 13.84
N ASP A 66 2.42 11.51 14.99
CA ASP A 66 2.94 10.22 15.46
C ASP A 66 2.01 9.03 15.19
N THR A 67 0.88 9.27 14.53
CA THR A 67 -0.02 8.22 14.08
C THR A 67 0.53 7.55 12.84
N ASN A 68 0.44 6.21 12.79
CA ASN A 68 0.72 5.45 11.58
C ASN A 68 -0.30 5.82 10.51
N SER A 69 0.14 6.46 9.46
CA SER A 69 -0.66 7.00 8.36
C SER A 69 -0.14 6.50 7.02
N VAL A 70 -0.64 7.04 5.92
CA VAL A 70 -0.19 6.71 4.58
C VAL A 70 0.34 7.96 3.89
N LEU A 71 1.52 7.85 3.26
CA LEU A 71 2.07 8.86 2.34
C LEU A 71 1.96 8.34 0.91
N ILE A 72 1.43 9.17 0.01
CA ILE A 72 1.61 9.01 -1.44
C ILE A 72 2.53 10.13 -1.92
N ALA A 73 3.63 9.75 -2.59
CA ALA A 73 4.56 10.66 -3.23
C ALA A 73 4.68 10.34 -4.72
N SER A 74 4.47 11.33 -5.58
CA SER A 74 4.44 11.16 -7.04
C SER A 74 5.31 12.19 -7.75
N LYS A 75 6.01 11.74 -8.81
CA LYS A 75 6.66 12.60 -9.82
C LYS A 75 5.68 13.06 -10.88
N LEU A 76 4.56 12.36 -11.01
CA LEU A 76 3.51 12.64 -11.98
C LEU A 76 2.45 13.53 -11.34
N ALA A 77 1.91 14.46 -12.12
CA ALA A 77 0.84 15.34 -11.66
C ALA A 77 -0.41 14.52 -11.29
N CYS A 78 -0.91 14.79 -10.08
CA CYS A 78 -2.14 14.16 -9.57
C CYS A 78 -2.79 15.08 -8.52
N ASN A 79 -4.09 14.87 -8.31
CA ASN A 79 -4.87 15.57 -7.30
C ASN A 79 -5.16 14.64 -6.12
N SER A 80 -5.16 15.17 -4.89
CA SER A 80 -5.51 14.38 -3.71
C SER A 80 -7.01 14.12 -3.63
N ARG A 81 -7.34 12.93 -3.13
CA ARG A 81 -8.67 12.53 -2.67
C ARG A 81 -8.53 12.12 -1.21
N LEU A 82 -8.90 13.01 -0.30
CA LEU A 82 -8.88 12.72 1.13
C LEU A 82 -10.10 11.88 1.49
N PHE A 83 -9.85 10.84 2.25
CA PHE A 83 -10.90 10.08 2.92
C PHE A 83 -11.17 10.71 4.26
N VAL A 84 -12.43 11.00 4.51
CA VAL A 84 -12.90 11.44 5.82
C VAL A 84 -13.88 10.38 6.31
N ASP A 85 -13.44 9.56 7.27
CA ASP A 85 -14.34 8.65 7.96
C ASP A 85 -15.38 9.47 8.72
N ARG A 86 -16.67 9.09 8.61
CA ARG A 86 -17.79 9.76 9.31
C ARG A 86 -17.59 9.81 10.83
N LYS A 87 -16.81 8.87 11.39
CA LYS A 87 -16.47 8.79 12.82
C LYS A 87 -15.11 9.39 13.14
N GLN A 88 -14.32 9.77 12.12
CA GLN A 88 -12.95 10.30 12.24
C GLN A 88 -11.95 9.40 12.97
N ASP A 89 -12.30 8.13 13.20
CA ASP A 89 -11.43 7.19 13.93
C ASP A 89 -10.28 6.67 13.07
N TYR A 90 -10.45 6.63 11.73
CA TYR A 90 -9.54 5.98 10.78
C TYR A 90 -9.17 6.84 9.57
N ASP A 91 -9.30 8.17 9.67
CA ASP A 91 -8.92 9.11 8.60
C ASP A 91 -7.44 8.97 8.19
N HIS A 92 -6.62 8.41 9.08
CA HIS A 92 -5.21 8.11 8.85
C HIS A 92 -4.97 6.84 8.02
N ALA A 93 -5.97 5.97 7.86
CA ALA A 93 -5.80 4.64 7.29
C ALA A 93 -5.80 4.61 5.75
N ILE A 94 -6.42 5.61 5.10
CA ILE A 94 -6.63 5.64 3.65
C ILE A 94 -6.35 7.02 3.10
N ILE A 95 -5.70 7.06 1.93
CA ILE A 95 -5.58 8.27 1.11
C ILE A 95 -5.65 7.90 -0.37
N GLY A 96 -6.35 8.71 -1.16
CA GLY A 96 -6.42 8.55 -2.60
C GLY A 96 -5.74 9.70 -3.34
N VAL A 97 -5.30 9.43 -4.56
CA VAL A 97 -4.92 10.41 -5.56
C VAL A 97 -5.55 10.06 -6.90
N GLU A 98 -5.84 11.08 -7.69
CA GLU A 98 -6.38 10.91 -9.02
C GLU A 98 -5.39 11.37 -10.08
N PHE A 99 -5.01 10.44 -10.94
CA PHE A 99 -4.28 10.66 -12.18
C PHE A 99 -5.24 10.83 -13.36
N PRO A 100 -4.80 11.33 -14.52
CA PRO A 100 -5.68 11.44 -15.69
C PRO A 100 -6.33 10.10 -16.10
N ALA A 101 -5.59 9.00 -16.05
CA ALA A 101 -6.02 7.68 -16.53
C ALA A 101 -6.61 6.76 -15.45
N PHE A 102 -6.27 6.93 -14.17
CA PHE A 102 -6.68 6.03 -13.09
C PHE A 102 -6.69 6.74 -11.74
N ARG A 103 -7.34 6.12 -10.76
CA ARG A 103 -7.25 6.49 -9.34
C ARG A 103 -6.32 5.53 -8.61
N LEU A 104 -5.62 6.03 -7.59
CA LEU A 104 -4.76 5.21 -6.74
C LEU A 104 -5.08 5.47 -5.28
N TYR A 105 -5.33 4.41 -4.54
CA TYR A 105 -5.64 4.44 -3.12
C TYR A 105 -4.56 3.70 -2.34
N GLY A 106 -3.89 4.43 -1.43
CA GLY A 106 -2.94 3.86 -0.49
C GLY A 106 -3.61 3.55 0.84
N VAL A 107 -3.34 2.39 1.40
CA VAL A 107 -3.94 1.94 2.67
C VAL A 107 -2.93 1.47 3.70
N TYR A 108 -3.27 1.70 4.96
CA TYR A 108 -2.76 1.02 6.13
C TYR A 108 -3.95 0.63 7.00
N LEU A 109 -4.52 -0.55 6.76
CA LEU A 109 -5.73 -0.98 7.45
C LEU A 109 -5.37 -1.51 8.84
N PRO A 110 -6.18 -1.18 9.89
CA PRO A 110 -5.93 -1.69 11.23
C PRO A 110 -6.07 -3.22 11.28
N HIS A 111 -5.41 -3.87 12.22
CA HIS A 111 -5.49 -5.33 12.37
C HIS A 111 -6.93 -5.81 12.65
N LYS A 112 -7.74 -5.01 13.35
CA LYS A 112 -9.13 -5.33 13.73
C LYS A 112 -10.06 -4.15 13.40
N LYS A 113 -11.39 -4.42 13.39
CA LYS A 113 -12.46 -3.41 13.23
C LYS A 113 -12.38 -2.61 11.93
N LYS A 114 -12.06 -3.29 10.82
CA LYS A 114 -11.85 -2.63 9.52
C LYS A 114 -13.00 -2.79 8.51
N HIS A 115 -14.14 -3.40 8.88
CA HIS A 115 -15.28 -3.55 7.96
C HIS A 115 -15.72 -2.23 7.35
N GLN A 116 -15.91 -1.19 8.18
CA GLN A 116 -16.33 0.14 7.69
C GLN A 116 -15.33 0.75 6.69
N LEU A 117 -14.04 0.43 6.79
CA LEU A 117 -13.03 0.90 5.85
C LEU A 117 -13.14 0.17 4.51
N PHE A 118 -13.46 -1.12 4.53
CA PHE A 118 -13.76 -1.86 3.31
C PHE A 118 -15.05 -1.37 2.65
N ASP A 119 -16.09 -1.04 3.42
CA ASP A 119 -17.32 -0.45 2.87
C ASP A 119 -17.03 0.89 2.19
N LEU A 120 -16.28 1.80 2.85
CA LEU A 120 -15.85 3.07 2.25
C LEU A 120 -15.03 2.86 0.98
N LEU A 121 -14.07 1.92 1.00
CA LEU A 121 -13.24 1.61 -0.17
C LEU A 121 -14.09 1.08 -1.32
N GLN A 122 -15.06 0.20 -1.05
CA GLN A 122 -15.94 -0.34 -2.09
C GLN A 122 -16.78 0.76 -2.75
N ASP A 123 -17.35 1.68 -1.96
CA ASP A 123 -18.09 2.83 -2.48
C ASP A 123 -17.22 3.72 -3.38
N GLU A 124 -15.95 3.92 -3.03
CA GLU A 124 -15.02 4.76 -3.80
C GLU A 124 -14.45 4.05 -5.03
N LEU A 125 -14.28 2.74 -4.97
CA LEU A 125 -13.71 1.94 -6.07
C LEU A 125 -14.72 1.71 -7.20
N VAL A 126 -16.01 1.75 -6.90
CA VAL A 126 -17.06 1.69 -7.91
C VAL A 126 -17.15 3.03 -8.63
N GLY A 127 -16.92 3.05 -9.95
CA GLY A 127 -16.99 4.27 -10.75
C GLY A 127 -16.40 4.08 -12.14
N GLU A 128 -16.53 5.12 -12.98
CA GLU A 128 -16.11 5.06 -14.39
C GLU A 128 -14.58 4.99 -14.58
N LYS A 129 -13.81 5.51 -13.62
CA LYS A 129 -12.35 5.54 -13.73
C LYS A 129 -11.74 4.33 -13.03
N PRO A 130 -10.90 3.53 -13.72
CA PRO A 130 -10.28 2.36 -13.12
C PRO A 130 -9.37 2.74 -11.95
N SER A 131 -9.27 1.86 -10.97
CA SER A 131 -8.58 2.14 -9.71
C SER A 131 -7.49 1.11 -9.41
N ILE A 132 -6.49 1.54 -8.65
CA ILE A 132 -5.47 0.71 -8.02
C ILE A 132 -5.59 0.94 -6.50
N LEU A 133 -5.65 -0.13 -5.73
CA LEU A 133 -5.69 -0.14 -4.28
C LEU A 133 -4.49 -0.91 -3.77
N LEU A 134 -3.62 -0.28 -2.96
CA LEU A 134 -2.37 -0.92 -2.53
C LEU A 134 -1.95 -0.46 -1.13
N GLY A 135 -1.20 -1.32 -0.45
CA GLY A 135 -0.67 -1.04 0.88
C GLY A 135 -0.70 -2.25 1.79
N ASP A 136 -0.65 -1.99 3.09
CA ASP A 136 -0.79 -2.99 4.13
C ASP A 136 -2.26 -3.14 4.56
N PHE A 137 -2.84 -4.28 4.22
CA PHE A 137 -4.22 -4.63 4.54
C PHE A 137 -4.36 -5.29 5.91
N ASN A 138 -3.24 -5.75 6.52
CA ASN A 138 -3.25 -6.56 7.74
C ASN A 138 -4.23 -7.75 7.68
N THR A 139 -4.45 -8.29 6.49
CA THR A 139 -5.29 -9.47 6.20
C THR A 139 -4.89 -10.06 4.85
N GLY A 140 -5.42 -11.23 4.53
CA GLY A 140 -5.19 -11.96 3.29
C GLY A 140 -6.23 -13.05 3.11
N ILE A 141 -6.05 -13.91 2.11
CA ILE A 141 -6.87 -15.08 1.86
C ILE A 141 -6.35 -16.25 2.71
N ASN A 142 -7.21 -16.83 3.53
CA ASN A 142 -6.88 -17.99 4.34
C ASN A 142 -6.43 -19.15 3.46
N GLN A 143 -5.46 -19.94 3.93
CA GLN A 143 -4.80 -21.06 3.24
C GLN A 143 -3.97 -20.67 2.00
N VAL A 144 -4.05 -19.44 1.52
CA VAL A 144 -3.32 -18.94 0.35
C VAL A 144 -2.24 -17.93 0.78
N ASP A 145 -2.61 -16.96 1.62
CA ASP A 145 -1.74 -15.89 2.09
C ASP A 145 -1.15 -16.17 3.47
N GLN A 146 -1.48 -17.31 4.03
CA GLN A 146 -0.93 -17.94 5.25
C GLN A 146 -1.23 -19.43 5.27
N LYS A 147 -0.45 -20.20 6.05
CA LYS A 147 -0.71 -21.63 6.27
C LYS A 147 -1.76 -21.88 7.37
N GLY A 148 -2.91 -21.21 7.28
CA GLY A 148 -3.94 -21.34 8.33
C GLY A 148 -5.17 -20.47 8.06
N ASN A 149 -6.02 -20.31 9.09
CA ASN A 149 -7.32 -19.64 9.02
C ASN A 149 -7.42 -18.49 10.03
N SER A 150 -6.34 -17.74 10.28
CA SER A 150 -6.35 -16.67 11.27
C SER A 150 -6.80 -15.29 10.74
N PHE A 151 -6.99 -15.15 9.44
CA PHE A 151 -7.53 -13.94 8.84
C PHE A 151 -9.04 -13.84 9.03
N TRP A 152 -9.50 -12.72 9.57
CA TRP A 152 -10.92 -12.48 9.84
C TRP A 152 -11.64 -11.74 8.72
N TYR A 153 -10.89 -11.17 7.76
CA TYR A 153 -11.41 -10.28 6.73
C TYR A 153 -11.20 -10.81 5.31
N THR A 154 -11.01 -12.13 5.16
CA THR A 154 -10.93 -12.80 3.86
C THR A 154 -12.14 -12.48 2.98
N ASP A 155 -13.35 -12.47 3.56
CA ASP A 155 -14.57 -12.17 2.83
C ASP A 155 -14.60 -10.76 2.24
N GLU A 156 -13.93 -9.80 2.88
CA GLU A 156 -13.82 -8.43 2.37
C GLU A 156 -12.95 -8.37 1.11
N LEU A 157 -11.90 -9.18 1.04
CA LEU A 157 -11.07 -9.28 -0.18
C LEU A 157 -11.86 -9.92 -1.32
N VAL A 158 -12.67 -10.95 -1.02
CA VAL A 158 -13.59 -11.54 -2.01
C VAL A 158 -14.65 -10.52 -2.48
N ARG A 159 -15.08 -9.61 -1.60
CA ARG A 159 -15.99 -8.52 -1.99
C ARG A 159 -15.31 -7.52 -2.94
N LEU A 160 -14.02 -7.23 -2.78
CA LEU A 160 -13.25 -6.41 -3.74
C LEU A 160 -13.24 -7.06 -5.13
N GLU A 161 -13.07 -8.37 -5.21
CA GLU A 161 -13.10 -9.10 -6.49
C GLU A 161 -14.46 -8.98 -7.19
N LYS A 162 -15.57 -9.01 -6.44
CA LYS A 162 -16.93 -8.88 -6.99
C LYS A 162 -17.20 -7.52 -7.62
N ILE A 163 -16.47 -6.47 -7.23
CA ILE A 163 -16.57 -5.13 -7.82
C ILE A 163 -15.50 -4.88 -8.90
N GLY A 164 -14.84 -5.94 -9.40
CA GLY A 164 -13.88 -5.87 -10.48
C GLY A 164 -12.45 -5.50 -10.06
N MET A 165 -12.13 -5.58 -8.78
CA MET A 165 -10.76 -5.40 -8.28
C MET A 165 -10.09 -6.76 -8.13
N GLN A 166 -8.97 -7.01 -8.80
CA GLN A 166 -8.23 -8.26 -8.70
C GLN A 166 -6.83 -8.04 -8.13
N ASP A 167 -6.36 -9.00 -7.36
CA ASP A 167 -5.00 -9.02 -6.85
C ASP A 167 -4.00 -9.17 -8.01
N ALA A 168 -3.24 -8.11 -8.29
CA ALA A 168 -2.33 -8.05 -9.43
C ALA A 168 -1.20 -9.07 -9.33
N PHE A 169 -0.71 -9.37 -8.10
CA PHE A 169 0.29 -10.41 -7.91
C PHE A 169 -0.28 -11.79 -8.24
N ARG A 170 -1.48 -12.11 -7.73
CA ARG A 170 -2.14 -13.38 -8.00
C ARG A 170 -2.55 -13.55 -9.47
N TYR A 171 -2.92 -12.45 -10.12
CA TYR A 171 -3.20 -12.46 -11.57
C TYR A 171 -1.99 -12.91 -12.39
N LEU A 172 -0.76 -12.50 -12.02
CA LEU A 172 0.46 -12.84 -12.76
C LEU A 172 1.07 -14.16 -12.34
N HIS A 173 1.01 -14.52 -11.05
CA HIS A 173 1.78 -15.61 -10.48
C HIS A 173 0.94 -16.79 -9.94
N GLY A 174 -0.41 -16.63 -9.87
CA GLY A 174 -1.27 -17.63 -9.23
C GLY A 174 -1.03 -17.75 -7.73
N ASP A 175 -1.28 -18.93 -7.17
CA ASP A 175 -1.22 -19.18 -5.72
C ASP A 175 0.18 -19.56 -5.23
N VAL A 176 1.21 -18.92 -5.77
CA VAL A 176 2.59 -19.10 -5.30
C VAL A 176 2.71 -18.71 -3.83
N GLU A 177 3.36 -19.56 -3.02
CA GLU A 177 3.65 -19.28 -1.62
C GLU A 177 4.62 -18.10 -1.51
N VAL A 178 4.15 -16.97 -1.00
CA VAL A 178 4.92 -15.77 -0.75
C VAL A 178 4.38 -15.03 0.46
N TYR A 179 5.28 -14.43 1.25
CA TYR A 179 4.92 -13.70 2.46
C TYR A 179 5.61 -12.35 2.50
N SER A 180 4.85 -11.30 2.79
CA SER A 180 5.40 -9.96 2.96
C SER A 180 5.92 -9.72 4.38
N TRP A 181 5.39 -10.43 5.37
CA TRP A 181 5.72 -10.30 6.78
C TRP A 181 5.82 -11.66 7.48
N TYR A 182 6.61 -11.74 8.55
CA TYR A 182 6.74 -12.94 9.38
C TYR A 182 6.54 -12.61 10.86
N SER A 183 5.79 -13.47 11.56
CA SER A 183 5.64 -13.38 13.01
C SER A 183 6.94 -13.73 13.74
N HIS A 184 7.01 -13.43 15.04
CA HIS A 184 8.13 -13.84 15.90
C HIS A 184 8.30 -15.37 15.98
N GLN A 185 7.26 -16.14 15.68
CA GLN A 185 7.29 -17.60 15.61
C GLN A 185 7.73 -18.13 14.25
N GLY A 186 8.04 -17.26 13.29
CA GLY A 186 8.43 -17.62 11.93
C GLY A 186 7.26 -17.95 10.99
N ASN A 187 6.02 -17.73 11.40
CA ASN A 187 4.86 -17.92 10.52
C ASN A 187 4.80 -16.76 9.52
N GLY A 188 4.68 -17.08 8.23
CA GLY A 188 4.58 -16.11 7.16
C GLY A 188 3.14 -15.67 6.89
N TYR A 189 2.99 -14.38 6.54
CA TYR A 189 1.72 -13.76 6.18
C TYR A 189 1.92 -12.80 5.00
N ARG A 190 1.03 -12.83 4.03
CA ARG A 190 0.96 -11.83 2.98
C ARG A 190 -0.08 -10.78 3.39
N TYR A 191 0.38 -9.69 3.99
CA TYR A 191 -0.42 -8.56 4.44
C TYR A 191 -0.48 -7.42 3.45
N ASP A 192 0.58 -7.30 2.63
CA ASP A 192 0.71 -6.25 1.64
C ASP A 192 0.16 -6.74 0.30
N HIS A 193 -0.73 -5.96 -0.29
CA HIS A 193 -1.40 -6.32 -1.54
C HIS A 193 -1.42 -5.15 -2.52
N ILE A 194 -1.56 -5.47 -3.81
CA ILE A 194 -1.90 -4.55 -4.89
C ILE A 194 -3.09 -5.11 -5.63
N TYR A 195 -4.24 -4.49 -5.45
CA TYR A 195 -5.45 -4.76 -6.22
C TYR A 195 -5.56 -3.76 -7.36
N ALA A 196 -5.85 -4.22 -8.57
CA ALA A 196 -6.09 -3.38 -9.73
C ALA A 196 -7.45 -3.70 -10.34
N HIS A 197 -8.13 -2.65 -10.86
CA HIS A 197 -9.35 -2.85 -11.63
C HIS A 197 -9.07 -3.73 -12.85
N THR A 198 -10.03 -4.57 -13.23
CA THR A 198 -9.90 -5.54 -14.34
C THR A 198 -9.43 -4.91 -15.66
N ASP A 199 -9.81 -3.66 -15.93
CA ASP A 199 -9.38 -2.93 -17.15
C ASP A 199 -7.86 -2.61 -17.16
N LEU A 200 -7.22 -2.56 -16.00
CA LEU A 200 -5.78 -2.29 -15.89
C LEU A 200 -4.92 -3.55 -15.95
N LEU A 201 -5.48 -4.71 -15.62
CA LEU A 201 -4.72 -5.97 -15.53
C LEU A 201 -3.96 -6.31 -16.81
N PRO A 202 -4.54 -6.19 -18.04
CA PRO A 202 -3.82 -6.50 -19.26
C PRO A 202 -2.62 -5.59 -19.54
N LEU A 203 -2.54 -4.44 -18.87
CA LEU A 203 -1.46 -3.46 -19.00
C LEU A 203 -0.31 -3.72 -18.01
N ILE A 204 -0.55 -4.53 -16.97
CA ILE A 204 0.44 -4.84 -15.93
C ILE A 204 1.44 -5.85 -16.51
N LYS A 205 2.73 -5.51 -16.40
CA LYS A 205 3.84 -6.36 -16.85
C LYS A 205 4.50 -7.12 -15.71
N GLU A 206 4.59 -6.49 -14.54
CA GLU A 206 5.24 -7.06 -13.36
C GLU A 206 4.52 -6.59 -12.10
N CYS A 207 4.38 -7.49 -11.13
CA CYS A 207 3.93 -7.20 -9.77
C CYS A 207 4.66 -8.13 -8.82
N ASP A 208 5.65 -7.60 -8.06
CA ASP A 208 6.58 -8.43 -7.31
C ASP A 208 6.92 -7.89 -5.93
N TYR A 209 7.34 -8.79 -5.03
CA TYR A 209 7.89 -8.46 -3.72
C TYR A 209 9.40 -8.30 -3.78
N ILE A 210 9.95 -7.33 -3.04
CA ILE A 210 11.39 -7.12 -2.87
C ILE A 210 11.79 -7.51 -1.44
N HIS A 211 12.10 -8.80 -1.23
CA HIS A 211 12.36 -9.33 0.11
C HIS A 211 13.62 -8.79 0.77
N LEU A 212 14.61 -8.35 -0.03
CA LEU A 212 15.86 -7.77 0.47
C LEU A 212 15.65 -6.69 1.55
N ALA A 213 14.65 -5.82 1.39
CA ALA A 213 14.39 -4.74 2.34
C ALA A 213 14.00 -5.24 3.74
N ARG A 214 13.28 -6.37 3.80
CA ARG A 214 12.91 -7.06 5.05
C ARG A 214 14.10 -7.85 5.60
N GLU A 215 14.85 -8.54 4.75
CA GLU A 215 16.02 -9.33 5.12
C GLU A 215 17.14 -8.44 5.72
N GLU A 216 17.35 -7.27 5.15
CA GLU A 216 18.26 -6.23 5.66
C GLU A 216 17.68 -5.43 6.85
N LYS A 217 16.46 -5.78 7.32
CA LYS A 217 15.78 -5.17 8.47
C LYS A 217 15.56 -3.65 8.34
N TRP A 218 15.41 -3.16 7.10
CA TRP A 218 15.00 -1.77 6.87
C TRP A 218 13.52 -1.56 7.19
N SER A 219 12.73 -2.63 7.09
CA SER A 219 11.39 -2.78 7.66
C SER A 219 11.18 -4.27 7.99
N ASP A 220 10.12 -4.61 8.71
CA ASP A 220 9.64 -5.99 8.89
C ASP A 220 8.73 -6.44 7.75
N HIS A 221 8.37 -5.54 6.82
CA HIS A 221 7.62 -5.82 5.60
C HIS A 221 8.49 -5.74 4.34
N SER A 222 8.17 -6.60 3.38
CA SER A 222 8.75 -6.56 2.02
C SER A 222 7.99 -5.54 1.17
N PRO A 223 8.68 -4.58 0.49
CA PRO A 223 8.05 -3.73 -0.50
C PRO A 223 7.47 -4.53 -1.67
N MET A 224 6.43 -3.98 -2.29
CA MET A 224 5.89 -4.43 -3.57
C MET A 224 6.14 -3.41 -4.67
N THR A 225 6.31 -3.88 -5.89
CA THR A 225 6.34 -3.04 -7.10
C THR A 225 5.30 -3.48 -8.10
N LEU A 226 4.74 -2.51 -8.81
CA LEU A 226 3.83 -2.70 -9.92
C LEU A 226 4.37 -1.92 -11.13
N ASN A 227 4.53 -2.59 -12.28
CA ASN A 227 5.04 -2.02 -13.52
C ASN A 227 4.02 -2.18 -14.66
N PHE A 228 3.81 -1.09 -15.41
CA PHE A 228 2.95 -1.02 -16.58
C PHE A 228 3.75 -0.94 -17.89
#